data_6b55b382c8f3e1aeecdf665362b45b18
#
_entry.id   6b55b382c8f3e1aeecdf665362b45b18
#
_cell.length_a   1.000
_cell.length_b   1.000
_cell.length_c   1.000
_cell.angle_alpha   90.00
_cell.angle_beta   90.00
_cell.angle_gamma   90.00
#
_symmetry.space_group_name_H-M   'P 1'
#
loop_
_entity.id
_entity.type
_entity.pdbx_description
1 polymer ?
#
loop_
_entity_poly.entity_id
_entity_poly.type
_entity_poly.pdbx_seq_one_letter_code
_entity_poly.pdbx_strand_id
1 'polypeptide(L)'
;MSMANRRKEDRYKGEGEVRLFFEDPTRQEVNGSLLDYSNSGFRAAHTYAALPTGQVVDFQHVVAVGQAKVMWNRIADDRVESGFLIIK
;
A
#
# COMPACT_ATOMS: atom_id res chain seq x y z
N MET A 1 -21.62 -8.82 -21.70
CA MET A 1 -21.25 -8.76 -21.23
C MET A 1 -21.09 -8.45 -20.22
N SER A 2 -20.87 -8.65 -19.90
CA SER A 2 -20.96 -8.53 -18.75
C SER A 2 -20.08 -7.73 -18.05
N MET A 3 -20.42 -7.10 -17.14
CA MET A 3 -19.65 -6.26 -16.44
C MET A 3 -18.77 -7.01 -15.62
N ALA A 4 -19.08 -8.11 -15.31
CA ALA A 4 -18.27 -8.89 -14.45
C ALA A 4 -16.93 -8.95 -14.97
N ASN A 5 -16.78 -8.84 -16.19
CA ASN A 5 -15.50 -8.90 -16.67
C ASN A 5 -14.66 -7.84 -16.30
N ARG A 6 -15.18 -6.83 -15.77
CA ARG A 6 -14.41 -5.78 -15.40
C ARG A 6 -13.77 -6.01 -14.18
N ARG A 7 -14.11 -6.94 -13.42
CA ARG A 7 -13.58 -7.17 -12.23
C ARG A 7 -12.25 -7.47 -12.43
N LYS A 8 -11.39 -6.83 -12.02
CA LYS A 8 -10.09 -7.01 -12.14
C LYS A 8 -9.55 -8.12 -11.46
N GLU A 9 -9.24 -8.00 -10.28
CA GLU A 9 -8.52 -8.97 -9.53
C GLU A 9 -9.19 -9.22 -8.24
N ASP A 10 -9.04 -10.40 -7.71
CA ASP A 10 -9.54 -10.71 -6.41
C ASP A 10 -8.72 -9.98 -5.38
N ARG A 11 -9.36 -9.50 -4.36
CA ARG A 11 -8.67 -8.89 -3.25
C ARG A 11 -8.81 -9.78 -2.05
N TYR A 12 -7.73 -9.93 -1.31
CA TYR A 12 -7.69 -10.80 -0.16
C TYR A 12 -7.45 -10.00 1.10
N LYS A 13 -8.11 -10.36 2.18
CA LYS A 13 -7.94 -9.68 3.43
C LYS A 13 -6.51 -9.88 3.87
N GLY A 14 -5.86 -8.83 4.32
CA GLY A 14 -4.49 -8.89 4.76
C GLY A 14 -4.36 -8.95 6.26
N GLU A 15 -3.18 -9.35 6.71
CA GLU A 15 -2.83 -9.28 8.10
C GLU A 15 -1.34 -9.22 8.16
N GLY A 16 -0.81 -8.77 9.27
CA GLY A 16 0.62 -8.72 9.48
C GLY A 16 1.22 -7.38 9.16
N GLU A 17 2.50 -7.28 9.34
CA GLU A 17 3.21 -6.02 9.20
C GLU A 17 3.53 -5.67 7.76
N VAL A 18 3.46 -4.39 7.45
CA VAL A 18 3.96 -3.88 6.20
C VAL A 18 5.09 -2.92 6.55
N ARG A 19 6.22 -3.04 5.86
CA ARG A 19 7.34 -2.12 6.06
C ARG A 19 7.55 -1.37 4.76
N LEU A 20 7.63 -0.05 4.84
CA LEU A 20 7.79 0.82 3.70
C LEU A 20 9.08 1.61 3.86
N PHE A 21 9.87 1.71 2.79
CA PHE A 21 11.13 2.44 2.82
C PHE A 21 11.15 3.42 1.65
N PHE A 22 11.46 4.67 1.91
CA PHE A 22 11.50 5.70 0.87
C PHE A 22 12.35 6.88 1.30
N GLU A 23 12.64 7.79 0.36
CA GLU A 23 13.42 8.98 0.66
C GLU A 23 12.47 10.17 0.75
N ASP A 24 12.49 10.95 1.87
CA ASP A 24 11.58 12.09 2.02
C ASP A 24 12.00 12.94 3.24
N PRO A 25 12.93 13.85 3.11
CA PRO A 25 14.00 13.94 2.13
C PRO A 25 15.11 12.95 2.40
N THR A 26 15.16 12.41 3.59
CA THR A 26 16.14 11.38 3.93
C THR A 26 15.43 10.06 4.01
N ARG A 27 16.19 8.99 4.16
CA ARG A 27 15.62 7.64 4.19
C ARG A 27 14.66 7.51 5.34
N GLN A 28 13.45 7.06 5.04
CA GLN A 28 12.41 6.84 6.02
C GLN A 28 12.00 5.37 6.04
N GLU A 29 11.64 4.89 7.21
CA GLU A 29 11.06 3.56 7.33
C GLU A 29 9.73 3.74 8.05
N VAL A 30 8.66 3.26 7.46
CA VAL A 30 7.33 3.35 8.06
C VAL A 30 6.79 1.96 8.22
N ASN A 31 6.33 1.62 9.40
CA ASN A 31 5.76 0.32 9.67
C ASN A 31 4.26 0.46 9.80
N GLY A 32 3.54 -0.46 9.25
CA GLY A 32 2.08 -0.44 9.29
C GLY A 32 1.50 -1.82 9.29
N SER A 33 0.21 -1.89 9.01
CA SER A 33 -0.52 -3.15 8.99
C SER A 33 -1.14 -3.36 7.63
N LEU A 34 -1.04 -4.56 7.10
CA LEU A 34 -1.62 -4.90 5.82
C LEU A 34 -3.12 -5.05 5.95
N LEU A 35 -3.88 -4.28 5.18
CA LEU A 35 -5.34 -4.35 5.23
C LEU A 35 -5.90 -5.32 4.21
N ASP A 36 -5.42 -5.22 2.99
CA ASP A 36 -5.79 -6.18 1.95
C ASP A 36 -4.76 -6.11 0.82
N TYR A 37 -4.81 -7.05 -0.07
CA TYR A 37 -3.87 -7.12 -1.17
C TYR A 37 -4.47 -7.82 -2.37
N SER A 38 -3.87 -7.59 -3.53
CA SER A 38 -4.22 -8.28 -4.76
C SER A 38 -2.93 -8.43 -5.56
N ASN A 39 -3.01 -8.95 -6.77
CA ASN A 39 -1.81 -9.09 -7.59
C ASN A 39 -1.19 -7.75 -7.97
N SER A 40 -1.96 -6.71 -8.07
CA SER A 40 -1.44 -5.43 -8.53
C SER A 40 -1.21 -4.42 -7.42
N GLY A 41 -1.65 -4.67 -6.22
CA GLY A 41 -1.48 -3.68 -5.18
C GLY A 41 -1.92 -4.11 -3.81
N PHE A 42 -1.86 -3.18 -2.87
CA PHE A 42 -2.29 -3.47 -1.50
C PHE A 42 -2.70 -2.18 -0.79
N ARG A 43 -3.40 -2.34 0.32
CA ARG A 43 -3.72 -1.23 1.20
C ARG A 43 -3.08 -1.49 2.55
N ALA A 44 -2.58 -0.45 3.16
CA ALA A 44 -1.96 -0.57 4.48
C ALA A 44 -2.40 0.59 5.37
N ALA A 45 -2.44 0.34 6.67
CA ALA A 45 -2.69 1.36 7.67
C ALA A 45 -1.36 1.71 8.33
N HIS A 46 -1.10 2.99 8.55
CA HIS A 46 0.13 3.45 9.17
C HIS A 46 -0.09 4.81 9.81
N THR A 47 0.96 5.44 10.31
CA THR A 47 0.83 6.73 10.96
C THR A 47 1.61 7.86 10.30
N TYR A 48 2.17 7.65 9.13
CA TYR A 48 2.98 8.66 8.46
C TYR A 48 2.07 9.55 7.62
N ALA A 49 1.57 10.62 8.21
CA ALA A 49 0.56 11.44 7.56
C ALA A 49 1.05 12.16 6.32
N ALA A 50 2.33 12.38 6.19
CA ALA A 50 2.86 13.13 5.06
C ALA A 50 3.31 12.28 3.88
N LEU A 51 2.88 11.05 3.78
CA LEU A 51 3.30 10.18 2.69
C LEU A 51 2.76 10.72 1.37
N PRO A 52 3.58 11.15 0.42
CA PRO A 52 3.07 11.81 -0.77
C PRO A 52 2.50 10.81 -1.77
N THR A 53 1.41 11.21 -2.44
CA THR A 53 0.91 10.38 -3.54
C THR A 53 1.93 10.48 -4.66
N GLY A 54 2.13 9.39 -5.36
CA GLY A 54 3.14 9.30 -6.41
C GLY A 54 4.50 8.85 -5.93
N GLN A 55 4.72 8.84 -4.61
CA GLN A 55 6.01 8.40 -4.06
C GLN A 55 6.20 6.92 -4.35
N VAL A 56 7.40 6.59 -4.83
CA VAL A 56 7.77 5.19 -5.01
C VAL A 56 8.40 4.71 -3.72
N VAL A 57 7.96 3.59 -3.21
CA VAL A 57 8.46 3.02 -1.97
C VAL A 57 8.92 1.60 -2.22
N ASP A 58 9.88 1.15 -1.42
CA ASP A 58 10.22 -0.26 -1.37
C ASP A 58 9.31 -0.83 -0.29
N PHE A 59 8.74 -1.97 -0.48
CA PHE A 59 7.84 -2.54 0.51
C PHE A 59 8.14 -4.00 0.81
N GLN A 60 7.74 -4.41 2.02
CA GLN A 60 7.78 -5.80 2.41
C GLN A 60 6.51 -6.08 3.18
N HIS A 61 5.80 -7.11 2.84
CA HIS A 61 4.71 -7.61 3.68
C HIS A 61 4.66 -9.14 3.54
N VAL A 62 3.75 -9.77 4.27
CA VAL A 62 3.76 -11.23 4.38
C VAL A 62 3.63 -11.98 3.07
N VAL A 63 3.07 -11.33 2.05
CA VAL A 63 2.81 -11.99 0.79
C VAL A 63 3.85 -11.64 -0.28
N ALA A 64 4.41 -10.45 -0.25
CA ALA A 64 5.27 -9.97 -1.33
C ALA A 64 6.26 -8.92 -0.88
N VAL A 65 7.27 -8.71 -1.71
CA VAL A 65 8.27 -7.67 -1.49
C VAL A 65 8.57 -7.06 -2.86
N GLY A 66 8.85 -5.80 -2.92
CA GLY A 66 9.14 -5.12 -4.19
C GLY A 66 9.02 -3.62 -4.07
N GLN A 67 8.62 -2.99 -5.17
CA GLN A 67 8.42 -1.56 -5.20
C GLN A 67 6.96 -1.26 -5.54
N ALA A 68 6.46 -0.18 -5.00
CA ALA A 68 5.09 0.24 -5.24
C ALA A 68 5.01 1.75 -5.26
N LYS A 69 3.93 2.27 -5.85
CA LYS A 69 3.69 3.70 -5.90
C LYS A 69 2.49 4.01 -5.03
N VAL A 70 2.60 5.07 -4.24
CA VAL A 70 1.49 5.51 -3.39
C VAL A 70 0.43 6.14 -4.29
N MET A 71 -0.76 5.59 -4.31
CA MET A 71 -1.82 6.05 -5.17
C MET A 71 -2.77 6.99 -4.46
N TRP A 72 -3.04 6.76 -3.20
CA TRP A 72 -3.93 7.60 -2.43
C TRP A 72 -3.70 7.41 -0.93
N ASN A 73 -4.10 8.41 -0.17
CA ASN A 73 -4.05 8.36 1.28
C ASN A 73 -5.39 8.85 1.82
N ARG A 74 -5.79 8.34 2.97
CA ARG A 74 -7.01 8.77 3.60
C ARG A 74 -6.78 8.76 5.11
N ILE A 75 -7.23 9.81 5.80
CA ILE A 75 -7.14 9.83 7.24
C ILE A 75 -8.37 9.12 7.78
N ALA A 76 -8.17 8.15 8.64
CA ALA A 76 -9.26 7.39 9.22
C ALA A 76 -9.02 7.33 10.71
N ASP A 77 -9.75 8.10 11.45
CA ASP A 77 -9.61 8.21 12.90
C ASP A 77 -8.17 8.64 13.25
N ASP A 78 -7.40 7.83 13.90
CA ASP A 78 -6.07 8.20 14.34
C ASP A 78 -4.98 7.58 13.49
N ARG A 79 -5.31 7.14 12.28
CA ARG A 79 -4.32 6.52 11.42
C ARG A 79 -4.52 6.95 9.99
N VAL A 80 -3.58 6.62 9.15
CA VAL A 80 -3.64 6.88 7.72
C VAL A 80 -3.82 5.54 7.02
N GLU A 81 -4.69 5.50 6.04
CA GLU A 81 -4.78 4.33 5.17
C GLU A 81 -4.28 4.75 3.80
N SER A 82 -3.45 3.95 3.20
CA SER A 82 -2.88 4.26 1.89
C SER A 82 -3.06 3.10 0.94
N GLY A 83 -3.27 3.43 -0.32
CA GLY A 83 -3.36 2.44 -1.38
C GLY A 83 -2.10 2.49 -2.22
N PHE A 84 -1.59 1.32 -2.58
CA PHE A 84 -0.32 1.17 -3.29
C PHE A 84 -0.51 0.33 -4.53
N LEU A 85 0.12 0.76 -5.63
CA LEU A 85 0.13 0.00 -6.87
C LEU A 85 1.53 -0.59 -7.02
N ILE A 86 1.62 -1.90 -7.14
CA ILE A 86 2.92 -2.56 -7.25
C ILE A 86 3.50 -2.28 -8.64
N ILE A 87 4.78 -1.90 -8.66
CA ILE A 87 5.48 -1.61 -9.91
C ILE A 87 6.12 -2.90 -10.38
N LYS A 88 5.80 -3.28 -11.60
CA LYS A 88 6.33 -4.52 -12.14
C LYS A 88 7.32 -4.31 -13.25
#